data_643eb2a3f09b7f1458a15df74aecaf22
#
_entry.id   643eb2a3f09b7f1458a15df74aecaf22
#
_cell.length_a   1.000
_cell.length_b   1.000
_cell.length_c   1.000
_cell.angle_alpha   90.00
_cell.angle_beta   90.00
_cell.angle_gamma   90.00
#
_symmetry.space_group_name_H-M   'P 1'
#
loop_
_entity.id
_entity.type
_entity.pdbx_description
1 polymer ?
#
loop_
_entity_poly.entity_id
_entity_poly.type
_entity_poly.pdbx_seq_one_letter_code
_entity_poly.pdbx_strand_id
1 'polypeptide(L)'
;EYLSPRYRAGSQHLWGEYGLLQVKGPRLGFSKEDVSTLFTCAALDRFLVPGGRLSFILRQATFRSAQNGAGFRRFHLDGPSLDFRVLEVEDLGRIRPFDGICTPVALVLIQRDARHVFPVPYRHWQTRPGFRRAVRSPDATIASVLPFVRMEDMTAAPAHREDPGSVWVSAPNGLAPVLDALLGSNPYQARTGVFTGGANAVYQLQILERTGNTLRVTNLAEKARRKAPAVTAELEPTCVYPLIQGSDLSQWSVRSRAWLLCPHTAETKIYPLAEADLRQDLPLTYAYLTR
;
A
#
# COMPACT_ATOMS: atom_id res chain seq x y z
N GLU A 1 -15.85 5.48 4.33
CA GLU A 1 -16.92 6.40 3.85
C GLU A 1 -18.33 5.93 4.22
N TYR A 2 -18.55 4.61 4.41
CA TYR A 2 -19.86 4.03 4.72
C TYR A 2 -20.13 3.87 6.23
N LEU A 3 -19.15 4.18 7.09
CA LEU A 3 -19.28 4.02 8.54
C LEU A 3 -19.91 5.26 9.17
N SER A 4 -20.85 5.05 10.12
CA SER A 4 -21.46 6.15 10.85
C SER A 4 -20.42 6.95 11.66
N PRO A 5 -20.64 8.27 11.88
CA PRO A 5 -19.75 9.08 12.72
C PRO A 5 -19.53 8.50 14.12
N ARG A 6 -20.59 7.93 14.72
CA ARG A 6 -20.53 7.29 16.03
C ARG A 6 -19.60 6.07 16.04
N TYR A 7 -19.67 5.23 14.99
CA TYR A 7 -18.79 4.08 14.86
C TYR A 7 -17.33 4.50 14.66
N ARG A 8 -17.10 5.53 13.83
CA ARG A 8 -15.73 6.06 13.62
C ARG A 8 -15.13 6.58 14.92
N ALA A 9 -15.88 7.38 15.68
CA ALA A 9 -15.40 7.92 16.96
C ALA A 9 -15.08 6.80 17.96
N GLY A 10 -15.97 5.79 18.09
CA GLY A 10 -15.74 4.65 18.97
C GLY A 10 -14.53 3.81 18.57
N SER A 11 -14.35 3.52 17.28
CA SER A 11 -13.18 2.79 16.81
C SER A 11 -11.89 3.58 16.97
N GLN A 12 -11.89 4.90 16.72
CA GLN A 12 -10.72 5.75 16.95
C GLN A 12 -10.31 5.79 18.42
N HIS A 13 -11.29 5.81 19.34
CA HIS A 13 -11.02 5.73 20.77
C HIS A 13 -10.28 4.43 21.11
N LEU A 14 -10.81 3.28 20.65
CA LEU A 14 -10.20 1.97 20.91
C LEU A 14 -8.79 1.85 20.30
N TRP A 15 -8.60 2.35 19.09
CA TRP A 15 -7.26 2.38 18.49
C TRP A 15 -6.27 3.22 19.30
N GLY A 16 -6.73 4.35 19.86
CA GLY A 16 -5.93 5.19 20.75
C GLY A 16 -5.63 4.49 22.06
N GLU A 17 -6.63 3.85 22.68
CA GLU A 17 -6.51 3.09 23.92
C GLU A 17 -5.48 1.95 23.79
N TYR A 18 -5.52 1.19 22.71
CA TYR A 18 -4.53 0.14 22.44
C TYR A 18 -3.17 0.65 21.93
N GLY A 19 -3.01 1.96 21.71
CA GLY A 19 -1.78 2.53 21.18
C GLY A 19 -1.47 2.17 19.74
N LEU A 20 -2.48 1.79 18.96
CA LEU A 20 -2.30 1.39 17.56
C LEU A 20 -2.08 2.58 16.62
N LEU A 21 -2.56 3.77 16.98
CA LEU A 21 -2.38 4.99 16.20
C LEU A 21 -1.05 5.67 16.56
N GLN A 22 -0.08 5.55 15.67
CA GLN A 22 1.23 6.18 15.84
C GLN A 22 1.26 7.66 15.38
N VAL A 23 0.18 8.13 14.77
CA VAL A 23 0.07 9.50 14.23
C VAL A 23 -1.07 10.22 14.93
N LYS A 24 -0.83 11.46 15.38
CA LYS A 24 -1.83 12.30 16.07
C LYS A 24 -2.18 13.55 15.24
N GLY A 25 -3.35 14.15 15.53
CA GLY A 25 -3.80 15.42 14.94
C GLY A 25 -4.14 15.33 13.44
N PRO A 26 -3.85 16.37 12.65
CA PRO A 26 -4.23 16.43 11.23
C PRO A 26 -3.67 15.29 10.37
N ARG A 27 -2.61 14.64 10.83
CA ARG A 27 -2.01 13.49 10.13
C ARG A 27 -2.74 12.16 10.36
N LEU A 28 -3.74 12.12 11.23
CA LEU A 28 -4.55 10.93 11.51
C LEU A 28 -5.20 10.37 10.22
N GLY A 29 -5.59 11.22 9.28
CA GLY A 29 -6.13 10.82 7.98
C GLY A 29 -5.14 10.06 7.09
N PHE A 30 -3.86 10.09 7.39
CA PHE A 30 -2.80 9.34 6.70
C PHE A 30 -2.49 8.00 7.36
N SER A 31 -3.01 7.75 8.57
CA SER A 31 -2.95 6.44 9.21
C SER A 31 -3.81 5.47 8.38
N LYS A 32 -3.16 4.42 7.87
CA LYS A 32 -3.82 3.36 7.09
C LYS A 32 -4.02 2.10 7.93
N GLU A 33 -4.24 2.28 9.23
CA GLU A 33 -4.48 1.15 10.12
C GLU A 33 -5.73 0.37 9.66
N ASP A 34 -5.61 -0.94 9.74
CA ASP A 34 -6.66 -1.87 9.31
C ASP A 34 -7.51 -2.30 10.50
N VAL A 35 -8.80 -2.35 10.30
CA VAL A 35 -9.73 -2.79 11.35
C VAL A 35 -9.45 -4.21 11.85
N SER A 36 -8.82 -5.05 11.04
CA SER A 36 -8.42 -6.41 11.46
C SER A 36 -7.39 -6.40 12.60
N THR A 37 -6.49 -5.42 12.63
CA THR A 37 -5.54 -5.26 13.75
C THR A 37 -6.28 -4.86 15.03
N LEU A 38 -7.28 -3.98 14.94
CA LEU A 38 -8.10 -3.61 16.09
C LEU A 38 -8.87 -4.81 16.65
N PHE A 39 -9.51 -5.61 15.78
CA PHE A 39 -10.20 -6.83 16.20
C PHE A 39 -9.26 -7.83 16.86
N THR A 40 -8.06 -8.00 16.32
CA THR A 40 -7.03 -8.87 16.90
C THR A 40 -6.65 -8.41 18.31
N CYS A 41 -6.40 -7.11 18.50
CA CYS A 41 -6.04 -6.54 19.79
C CYS A 41 -7.19 -6.65 20.79
N ALA A 42 -8.42 -6.37 20.37
CA ALA A 42 -9.59 -6.55 21.22
C ALA A 42 -9.81 -8.03 21.62
N ALA A 43 -9.52 -8.96 20.72
CA ALA A 43 -9.62 -10.38 21.03
C ALA A 43 -8.54 -10.84 22.02
N LEU A 44 -7.31 -10.36 21.87
CA LEU A 44 -6.22 -10.61 22.82
C LEU A 44 -6.56 -10.10 24.22
N ASP A 45 -7.12 -8.89 24.31
CA ASP A 45 -7.44 -8.25 25.57
C ASP A 45 -8.63 -8.92 26.28
N ARG A 46 -9.75 -9.12 25.54
CA ARG A 46 -11.06 -9.39 26.15
C ARG A 46 -11.45 -10.86 26.19
N PHE A 47 -10.86 -11.70 25.34
CA PHE A 47 -11.33 -13.08 25.15
C PHE A 47 -10.28 -14.14 25.46
N LEU A 48 -9.01 -13.78 25.66
CA LEU A 48 -7.99 -14.73 25.99
C LEU A 48 -7.56 -14.62 27.46
N VAL A 49 -7.22 -15.74 28.05
CA VAL A 49 -6.51 -15.82 29.32
C VAL A 49 -5.01 -15.58 29.09
N PRO A 50 -4.22 -15.22 30.14
CA PRO A 50 -2.76 -15.15 30.07
C PRO A 50 -2.16 -16.43 29.43
N GLY A 51 -1.22 -16.25 28.50
CA GLY A 51 -0.62 -17.35 27.73
C GLY A 51 -1.52 -17.95 26.62
N GLY A 52 -2.78 -17.53 26.54
CA GLY A 52 -3.73 -17.97 25.51
C GLY A 52 -3.25 -17.66 24.10
N ARG A 53 -3.70 -18.47 23.13
CA ARG A 53 -3.32 -18.33 21.72
C ARG A 53 -4.51 -17.94 20.87
N LEU A 54 -4.26 -17.10 19.86
CA LEU A 54 -5.21 -16.60 18.88
C LEU A 54 -4.65 -16.83 17.49
N SER A 55 -5.49 -17.32 16.57
CA SER A 55 -5.18 -17.31 15.15
C SER A 55 -6.13 -16.36 14.44
N PHE A 56 -5.58 -15.45 13.63
CA PHE A 56 -6.36 -14.41 12.95
C PHE A 56 -5.84 -14.16 11.54
N ILE A 57 -6.75 -13.79 10.63
CA ILE A 57 -6.38 -13.38 9.28
C ILE A 57 -6.19 -11.88 9.26
N LEU A 58 -4.97 -11.45 8.98
CA LEU A 58 -4.59 -10.04 8.87
C LEU A 58 -4.20 -9.70 7.43
N ARG A 59 -4.20 -8.41 7.10
CA ARG A 59 -3.58 -7.96 5.86
C ARG A 59 -2.07 -8.15 5.95
N GLN A 60 -1.45 -8.68 4.89
CA GLN A 60 0.01 -8.83 4.81
C GLN A 60 0.73 -7.48 5.04
N ALA A 61 0.10 -6.36 4.61
CA ALA A 61 0.60 -5.01 4.82
C ALA A 61 0.84 -4.66 6.29
N THR A 62 0.16 -5.31 7.24
CA THR A 62 0.40 -5.15 8.69
C THR A 62 1.86 -5.36 9.05
N PHE A 63 2.56 -6.25 8.35
CA PHE A 63 3.97 -6.52 8.61
C PHE A 63 4.90 -5.78 7.64
N ARG A 64 4.47 -5.50 6.42
CA ARG A 64 5.33 -5.04 5.31
C ARG A 64 5.19 -3.56 4.94
N SER A 65 4.25 -2.84 5.52
CA SER A 65 4.03 -1.42 5.21
C SER A 65 4.44 -0.54 6.38
N ALA A 66 5.17 0.54 6.10
CA ALA A 66 5.55 1.51 7.12
C ALA A 66 4.35 2.24 7.75
N GLN A 67 3.27 2.44 6.97
CA GLN A 67 2.09 3.19 7.42
C GLN A 67 0.99 2.32 8.02
N ASN A 68 1.00 1.01 7.76
CA ASN A 68 0.00 0.07 8.25
C ASN A 68 0.65 -0.87 9.25
N GLY A 69 0.01 -1.08 10.39
CA GLY A 69 0.46 -1.99 11.42
C GLY A 69 1.66 -1.53 12.25
N ALA A 70 2.09 -0.27 12.15
CA ALA A 70 3.20 0.24 12.95
C ALA A 70 2.90 0.14 14.46
N GLY A 71 1.69 0.49 14.89
CA GLY A 71 1.25 0.32 16.27
C GLY A 71 1.15 -1.14 16.68
N PHE A 72 0.66 -2.03 15.81
CA PHE A 72 0.59 -3.46 16.06
C PHE A 72 1.98 -4.09 16.24
N ARG A 73 2.97 -3.68 15.46
CA ARG A 73 4.35 -4.17 15.54
C ARG A 73 5.14 -3.68 16.77
N ARG A 74 4.53 -2.91 17.64
CA ARG A 74 5.08 -2.66 18.98
C ARG A 74 4.94 -3.87 19.91
N PHE A 75 4.04 -4.82 19.56
CA PHE A 75 3.74 -6.04 20.33
C PHE A 75 3.31 -5.75 21.78
N HIS A 76 2.74 -4.57 21.98
CA HIS A 76 2.26 -4.06 23.25
C HIS A 76 0.96 -3.28 23.06
N LEU A 77 0.00 -3.47 23.97
CA LEU A 77 -1.26 -2.73 24.02
C LEU A 77 -1.22 -1.80 25.25
N ASP A 78 -1.32 -0.49 25.01
CA ASP A 78 -1.08 0.52 26.05
C ASP A 78 -2.13 0.48 27.17
N GLY A 79 -3.44 0.53 26.85
CA GLY A 79 -4.51 0.59 27.85
C GLY A 79 -4.52 -0.58 28.83
N PRO A 80 -4.58 -1.84 28.35
CA PRO A 80 -4.51 -3.01 29.23
C PRO A 80 -3.09 -3.33 29.72
N SER A 81 -2.06 -2.62 29.28
CA SER A 81 -0.64 -2.90 29.57
C SER A 81 -0.29 -4.37 29.29
N LEU A 82 -0.57 -4.83 28.06
CA LEU A 82 -0.51 -6.23 27.67
C LEU A 82 0.51 -6.43 26.55
N ASP A 83 1.46 -7.33 26.78
CA ASP A 83 2.39 -7.77 25.75
C ASP A 83 1.83 -8.96 24.96
N PHE A 84 2.19 -9.05 23.68
CA PHE A 84 1.85 -10.22 22.87
C PHE A 84 2.99 -10.60 21.93
N ARG A 85 3.01 -11.87 21.57
CA ARG A 85 4.02 -12.43 20.67
C ARG A 85 3.37 -13.01 19.42
N VAL A 86 3.87 -12.64 18.26
CA VAL A 86 3.60 -13.37 17.01
C VAL A 86 4.48 -14.61 17.01
N LEU A 87 3.85 -15.79 16.98
CA LEU A 87 4.52 -17.09 16.99
C LEU A 87 4.88 -17.55 15.58
N GLU A 88 3.98 -17.32 14.61
CA GLU A 88 4.10 -17.81 13.24
C GLU A 88 3.23 -16.96 12.30
N VAL A 89 3.66 -16.84 11.05
CA VAL A 89 2.92 -16.16 9.98
C VAL A 89 2.86 -17.06 8.74
N GLU A 90 1.66 -17.37 8.30
CA GLU A 90 1.35 -18.07 7.05
C GLU A 90 0.93 -17.02 6.00
N ASP A 91 1.84 -16.66 5.11
CA ASP A 91 1.61 -15.63 4.08
C ASP A 91 0.87 -16.23 2.89
N LEU A 92 -0.41 -15.91 2.80
CA LEU A 92 -1.34 -16.37 1.76
C LEU A 92 -1.46 -15.38 0.59
N GLY A 93 -0.65 -14.33 0.56
CA GLY A 93 -0.77 -13.23 -0.41
C GLY A 93 -0.67 -13.68 -1.87
N ARG A 94 0.06 -14.75 -2.15
CA ARG A 94 0.22 -15.29 -3.51
C ARG A 94 -0.85 -16.31 -3.91
N ILE A 95 -1.52 -16.94 -2.96
CA ILE A 95 -2.62 -17.88 -3.26
C ILE A 95 -3.98 -17.19 -3.34
N ARG A 96 -4.15 -16.03 -2.69
CA ARG A 96 -5.39 -15.24 -2.69
C ARG A 96 -6.63 -16.10 -2.41
N PRO A 97 -6.79 -16.61 -1.18
CA PRO A 97 -7.78 -17.66 -0.87
C PRO A 97 -9.24 -17.19 -0.94
N PHE A 98 -9.49 -15.89 -0.99
CA PHE A 98 -10.84 -15.33 -1.01
C PHE A 98 -11.18 -14.76 -2.38
N ASP A 99 -12.37 -15.11 -2.90
CA ASP A 99 -12.87 -14.55 -4.15
C ASP A 99 -13.22 -13.07 -4.01
N GLY A 100 -12.97 -12.31 -5.09
CA GLY A 100 -13.24 -10.87 -5.12
C GLY A 100 -12.31 -10.01 -4.27
N ILE A 101 -11.44 -10.60 -3.43
CA ILE A 101 -10.50 -9.89 -2.57
C ILE A 101 -9.13 -9.84 -3.23
N CYS A 102 -8.71 -8.63 -3.64
CA CYS A 102 -7.39 -8.41 -4.22
C CYS A 102 -6.30 -8.16 -3.16
N THR A 103 -6.69 -7.90 -1.92
CA THR A 103 -5.75 -7.58 -0.83
C THR A 103 -5.01 -8.83 -0.38
N PRO A 104 -3.66 -8.83 -0.36
CA PRO A 104 -2.88 -9.92 0.21
C PRO A 104 -3.14 -10.07 1.70
N VAL A 105 -3.33 -11.32 2.14
CA VAL A 105 -3.61 -11.66 3.54
C VAL A 105 -2.59 -12.66 4.08
N ALA A 106 -2.49 -12.71 5.41
CA ALA A 106 -1.69 -13.69 6.14
C ALA A 106 -2.49 -14.22 7.32
N LEU A 107 -2.39 -15.52 7.59
CA LEU A 107 -2.85 -16.13 8.83
C LEU A 107 -1.75 -16.00 9.87
N VAL A 108 -2.08 -15.48 11.05
CA VAL A 108 -1.10 -15.15 12.09
C VAL A 108 -1.47 -15.87 13.37
N LEU A 109 -0.53 -16.57 13.95
CA LEU A 109 -0.66 -17.19 15.27
C LEU A 109 -0.01 -16.27 16.32
N ILE A 110 -0.78 -15.89 17.32
CA ILE A 110 -0.38 -14.91 18.34
C ILE A 110 -0.60 -15.51 19.73
N GLN A 111 0.28 -15.19 20.65
CA GLN A 111 0.17 -15.55 22.06
C GLN A 111 0.06 -14.30 22.94
N ARG A 112 -0.93 -14.27 23.84
CA ARG A 112 -1.13 -13.24 24.86
C ARG A 112 -0.10 -13.35 25.97
N ASP A 113 0.27 -12.22 26.57
CA ASP A 113 1.19 -12.11 27.73
C ASP A 113 2.52 -12.83 27.50
N ALA A 114 3.09 -12.62 26.31
CA ALA A 114 4.37 -13.18 25.93
C ALA A 114 5.25 -12.11 25.27
N ARG A 115 6.49 -12.02 25.69
CA ARG A 115 7.47 -11.12 25.07
C ARG A 115 7.74 -11.55 23.62
N HIS A 116 7.64 -10.61 22.70
CA HIS A 116 7.93 -10.87 21.30
C HIS A 116 9.42 -11.16 21.08
N VAL A 117 9.71 -12.09 20.18
CA VAL A 117 11.09 -12.53 19.86
C VAL A 117 11.23 -12.68 18.35
N PHE A 118 12.33 -12.19 17.80
CA PHE A 118 12.76 -12.39 16.44
C PHE A 118 13.89 -13.42 16.34
N PRO A 119 14.06 -14.10 15.19
CA PRO A 119 13.19 -14.05 14.02
C PRO A 119 11.87 -14.82 14.22
N VAL A 120 10.83 -14.42 13.50
CA VAL A 120 9.54 -15.09 13.48
C VAL A 120 9.49 -16.12 12.34
N PRO A 121 9.04 -17.36 12.56
CA PRO A 121 8.72 -18.30 11.50
C PRO A 121 7.72 -17.69 10.52
N TYR A 122 8.05 -17.71 9.23
CA TYR A 122 7.28 -17.06 8.19
C TYR A 122 7.21 -17.96 6.97
N ARG A 123 6.01 -18.43 6.61
CA ARG A 123 5.84 -19.36 5.50
C ARG A 123 5.11 -18.71 4.34
N HIS A 124 5.71 -18.73 3.16
CA HIS A 124 5.08 -18.27 1.93
C HIS A 124 4.32 -19.42 1.23
N TRP A 125 3.03 -19.17 0.99
CA TRP A 125 2.19 -20.07 0.22
C TRP A 125 2.08 -19.59 -1.22
N GLN A 126 2.34 -20.46 -2.18
CA GLN A 126 2.29 -20.15 -3.61
C GLN A 126 1.51 -21.24 -4.35
N THR A 127 0.69 -20.84 -5.32
CA THR A 127 0.06 -21.79 -6.22
C THR A 127 1.07 -22.29 -7.25
N ARG A 128 1.07 -23.56 -7.52
CA ARG A 128 1.82 -24.14 -8.64
C ARG A 128 1.23 -23.65 -9.97
N PRO A 129 2.03 -23.49 -11.04
CA PRO A 129 1.52 -23.10 -12.35
C PRO A 129 0.36 -24.03 -12.79
N GLY A 130 -0.69 -23.44 -13.33
CA GLY A 130 -1.88 -24.17 -13.80
C GLY A 130 -2.98 -24.45 -12.77
N PHE A 131 -2.75 -24.24 -11.47
CA PHE A 131 -3.68 -24.71 -10.42
C PHE A 131 -4.38 -23.61 -9.60
N ARG A 132 -4.48 -22.40 -10.12
CA ARG A 132 -5.09 -21.27 -9.39
C ARG A 132 -6.55 -21.49 -8.96
N ARG A 133 -7.33 -22.32 -9.67
CA ARG A 133 -8.75 -22.59 -9.37
C ARG A 133 -8.97 -23.54 -8.20
N ALA A 134 -8.07 -24.50 -7.98
CA ALA A 134 -8.26 -25.52 -6.94
C ALA A 134 -8.25 -24.95 -5.51
N VAL A 135 -7.51 -23.86 -5.28
CA VAL A 135 -7.40 -23.21 -3.97
C VAL A 135 -8.67 -22.43 -3.58
N ARG A 136 -9.55 -22.14 -4.54
CA ARG A 136 -10.73 -21.27 -4.34
C ARG A 136 -12.05 -22.01 -4.32
N SER A 137 -12.04 -23.34 -4.29
CA SER A 137 -13.27 -24.10 -4.16
C SER A 137 -13.87 -23.92 -2.77
N PRO A 138 -15.18 -23.67 -2.64
CA PRO A 138 -15.87 -23.63 -1.34
C PRO A 138 -15.71 -24.91 -0.53
N ASP A 139 -15.57 -26.04 -1.21
CA ASP A 139 -15.42 -27.37 -0.60
C ASP A 139 -13.95 -27.78 -0.42
N ALA A 140 -13.01 -26.85 -0.63
CA ALA A 140 -11.60 -27.14 -0.51
C ALA A 140 -11.22 -27.47 0.93
N THR A 141 -10.61 -28.62 1.12
CA THR A 141 -9.93 -28.99 2.37
C THR A 141 -8.43 -28.76 2.24
N ILE A 142 -7.73 -28.66 3.36
CA ILE A 142 -6.26 -28.57 3.35
C ILE A 142 -5.66 -29.73 2.54
N ALA A 143 -6.13 -30.95 2.75
CA ALA A 143 -5.65 -32.13 2.04
C ALA A 143 -5.84 -32.03 0.52
N SER A 144 -6.98 -31.48 0.07
CA SER A 144 -7.26 -31.28 -1.36
C SER A 144 -6.46 -30.14 -1.98
N VAL A 145 -6.01 -29.16 -1.20
CA VAL A 145 -5.26 -27.98 -1.68
C VAL A 145 -3.75 -28.21 -1.69
N LEU A 146 -3.20 -28.96 -0.72
CA LEU A 146 -1.76 -29.20 -0.60
C LEU A 146 -1.05 -29.64 -1.89
N PRO A 147 -1.61 -30.54 -2.74
CA PRO A 147 -0.96 -30.91 -4.00
C PRO A 147 -0.76 -29.74 -4.98
N PHE A 148 -1.57 -28.70 -4.87
CA PHE A 148 -1.60 -27.56 -5.79
C PHE A 148 -0.87 -26.33 -5.28
N VAL A 149 -0.30 -26.41 -4.09
CA VAL A 149 0.46 -25.32 -3.49
C VAL A 149 1.91 -25.73 -3.23
N ARG A 150 2.76 -24.75 -3.16
CA ARG A 150 4.13 -24.86 -2.67
C ARG A 150 4.24 -23.97 -1.44
N MET A 151 4.82 -24.50 -0.39
CA MET A 151 5.18 -23.76 0.81
C MET A 151 6.69 -23.53 0.81
N GLU A 152 7.11 -22.35 1.19
CA GLU A 152 8.49 -21.96 1.31
C GLU A 152 8.72 -21.41 2.71
N ASP A 153 9.50 -22.17 3.50
CA ASP A 153 9.83 -21.78 4.87
C ASP A 153 10.87 -20.67 4.89
N MET A 154 10.56 -19.62 5.61
CA MET A 154 11.35 -18.42 5.77
C MET A 154 11.38 -18.01 7.24
N THR A 155 12.21 -17.05 7.55
CA THR A 155 12.14 -16.27 8.79
C THR A 155 11.91 -14.80 8.47
N ALA A 156 11.19 -14.10 9.34
CA ALA A 156 10.96 -12.66 9.24
C ALA A 156 11.56 -11.94 10.43
N ALA A 157 12.15 -10.78 10.17
CA ALA A 157 12.74 -9.90 11.16
C ALA A 157 12.51 -8.43 10.76
N PRO A 158 12.63 -7.46 11.70
CA PRO A 158 12.51 -6.05 11.39
C PRO A 158 13.63 -5.61 10.43
N ALA A 159 13.28 -4.75 9.46
CA ALA A 159 14.25 -4.18 8.53
C ALA A 159 15.32 -3.34 9.22
N HIS A 160 14.94 -2.71 10.35
CA HIS A 160 15.85 -1.98 11.22
C HIS A 160 15.93 -2.72 12.55
N ARG A 161 17.05 -3.36 12.86
CA ARG A 161 17.23 -4.17 14.07
C ARG A 161 17.00 -3.39 15.36
N GLU A 162 17.33 -2.10 15.34
CA GLU A 162 17.20 -1.19 16.47
C GLU A 162 15.75 -0.71 16.67
N ASP A 163 14.89 -0.92 15.68
CA ASP A 163 13.46 -0.62 15.74
C ASP A 163 12.64 -1.88 15.47
N PRO A 164 12.26 -2.63 16.53
CA PRO A 164 11.40 -3.81 16.38
C PRO A 164 10.03 -3.53 15.74
N GLY A 165 9.55 -2.28 15.81
CA GLY A 165 8.32 -1.82 15.17
C GLY A 165 8.45 -1.54 13.68
N SER A 166 9.67 -1.57 13.12
CA SER A 166 9.90 -1.36 11.69
C SER A 166 9.23 -2.45 10.83
N VAL A 167 9.15 -2.23 9.53
CA VAL A 167 8.61 -3.22 8.59
C VAL A 167 9.42 -4.51 8.63
N TRP A 168 8.74 -5.63 8.41
CA TRP A 168 9.43 -6.92 8.39
C TRP A 168 9.96 -7.26 7.00
N VAL A 169 11.13 -7.85 6.99
CA VAL A 169 11.73 -8.49 5.82
C VAL A 169 11.77 -10.00 6.06
N SER A 170 11.28 -10.78 5.12
CA SER A 170 11.35 -12.24 5.17
C SER A 170 12.42 -12.76 4.23
N ALA A 171 13.19 -13.72 4.69
CA ALA A 171 14.23 -14.39 3.93
C ALA A 171 14.23 -15.90 4.18
N PRO A 172 14.69 -16.72 3.22
CA PRO A 172 15.00 -18.11 3.47
C PRO A 172 15.97 -18.27 4.64
N ASN A 173 15.82 -19.36 5.36
CA ASN A 173 16.67 -19.65 6.52
C ASN A 173 18.17 -19.57 6.14
N GLY A 174 18.96 -18.89 6.96
CA GLY A 174 20.39 -18.69 6.73
C GLY A 174 20.77 -17.47 5.89
N LEU A 175 19.81 -16.79 5.22
CA LEU A 175 20.10 -15.58 4.42
C LEU A 175 19.92 -14.26 5.20
N ALA A 176 19.52 -14.29 6.45
CA ALA A 176 19.36 -13.08 7.26
C ALA A 176 20.63 -12.22 7.31
N PRO A 177 21.87 -12.75 7.45
CA PRO A 177 23.10 -11.94 7.44
C PRO A 177 23.33 -11.22 6.10
N VAL A 178 22.93 -11.83 4.99
CA VAL A 178 23.02 -11.21 3.65
C VAL A 178 22.06 -10.02 3.54
N LEU A 179 20.86 -10.15 4.09
CA LEU A 179 19.90 -9.04 4.13
C LEU A 179 20.44 -7.88 4.95
N ASP A 180 21.05 -8.13 6.08
CA ASP A 180 21.66 -7.09 6.92
C ASP A 180 22.74 -6.30 6.17
N ALA A 181 23.51 -6.97 5.34
CA ALA A 181 24.52 -6.31 4.50
C ALA A 181 23.91 -5.47 3.35
N LEU A 182 22.70 -5.82 2.91
CA LEU A 182 21.97 -5.10 1.85
C LEU A 182 21.08 -3.97 2.39
N LEU A 183 20.64 -4.08 3.65
CA LEU A 183 19.84 -3.07 4.33
C LEU A 183 20.75 -2.01 4.94
N GLY A 184 20.53 -0.75 4.60
CA GLY A 184 21.32 0.36 5.12
C GLY A 184 21.06 1.67 4.39
N SER A 185 21.93 2.64 4.58
CA SER A 185 21.85 3.91 3.86
C SER A 185 22.10 3.69 2.37
N ASN A 186 21.25 4.29 1.55
CA ASN A 186 21.31 4.17 0.10
C ASN A 186 21.36 5.58 -0.51
N PRO A 187 22.30 5.87 -1.44
CA PRO A 187 22.34 7.16 -2.13
C PRO A 187 21.13 7.39 -3.03
N TYR A 188 20.41 6.33 -3.42
CA TYR A 188 19.18 6.45 -4.21
C TYR A 188 17.99 6.69 -3.31
N GLN A 189 17.20 7.70 -3.65
CA GLN A 189 15.96 8.02 -2.95
C GLN A 189 14.77 7.62 -3.81
N ALA A 190 13.97 6.66 -3.34
CA ALA A 190 12.68 6.38 -3.92
C ALA A 190 11.70 7.52 -3.57
N ARG A 191 11.02 8.05 -4.59
CA ARG A 191 10.00 9.08 -4.42
C ARG A 191 8.70 8.62 -5.03
N THR A 192 7.59 9.03 -4.43
CA THR A 192 6.27 8.87 -5.04
C THR A 192 6.24 9.69 -6.32
N GLY A 193 5.78 9.10 -7.40
CA GLY A 193 5.53 9.81 -8.66
C GLY A 193 4.37 10.80 -8.54
N VAL A 194 3.96 11.34 -9.67
CA VAL A 194 2.87 12.32 -9.71
C VAL A 194 1.55 11.70 -9.22
N PHE A 195 0.88 12.40 -8.32
CA PHE A 195 -0.41 12.02 -7.79
C PHE A 195 -1.49 13.03 -8.23
N THR A 196 -2.40 12.59 -9.09
CA THR A 196 -3.46 13.44 -9.67
C THR A 196 -4.74 13.50 -8.82
N GLY A 197 -4.73 12.99 -7.60
CA GLY A 197 -5.96 12.89 -6.79
C GLY A 197 -7.03 11.93 -7.37
N GLY A 198 -6.67 11.12 -8.35
CA GLY A 198 -7.58 10.24 -9.08
C GLY A 198 -8.16 10.84 -10.36
N ALA A 199 -7.74 12.06 -10.73
CA ALA A 199 -8.17 12.75 -11.96
C ALA A 199 -7.28 12.41 -13.17
N ASN A 200 -6.79 11.17 -13.28
CA ASN A 200 -5.96 10.73 -14.40
C ASN A 200 -6.62 10.98 -15.76
N ALA A 201 -7.94 10.88 -15.83
CA ALA A 201 -8.70 11.15 -17.05
C ALA A 201 -8.57 12.58 -17.57
N VAL A 202 -8.20 13.52 -16.71
CA VAL A 202 -7.99 14.94 -17.10
C VAL A 202 -6.51 15.19 -17.40
N TYR A 203 -5.63 14.74 -16.52
CA TYR A 203 -4.22 15.11 -16.54
C TYR A 203 -3.34 14.23 -17.43
N GLN A 204 -3.77 13.00 -17.77
CA GLN A 204 -3.01 12.14 -18.68
C GLN A 204 -3.45 12.38 -20.12
N LEU A 205 -2.49 12.67 -20.98
CA LEU A 205 -2.71 13.14 -22.34
C LEU A 205 -1.99 12.27 -23.37
N GLN A 206 -2.52 12.27 -24.58
CA GLN A 206 -1.84 11.86 -25.81
C GLN A 206 -1.65 13.09 -26.68
N ILE A 207 -0.43 13.35 -27.14
CA ILE A 207 -0.17 14.38 -28.13
C ILE A 207 -0.56 13.81 -29.50
N LEU A 208 -1.43 14.51 -30.20
CA LEU A 208 -1.87 14.19 -31.54
C LEU A 208 -0.99 14.91 -32.58
N GLU A 209 -0.66 16.17 -32.29
CA GLU A 209 0.07 17.03 -33.21
C GLU A 209 0.85 18.10 -32.44
N ARG A 210 1.96 18.56 -33.05
CA ARG A 210 2.74 19.71 -32.55
C ARG A 210 2.77 20.76 -33.66
N THR A 211 2.23 21.93 -33.39
CA THR A 211 2.13 23.02 -34.38
C THR A 211 2.69 24.29 -33.75
N GLY A 212 3.89 24.68 -34.20
CA GLY A 212 4.57 25.87 -33.65
C GLY A 212 4.75 25.76 -32.14
N ASN A 213 4.15 26.67 -31.39
CA ASN A 213 4.22 26.74 -29.95
C ASN A 213 2.99 26.15 -29.24
N THR A 214 2.20 25.30 -29.91
CA THR A 214 1.03 24.64 -29.36
C THR A 214 1.09 23.13 -29.55
N LEU A 215 0.43 22.41 -28.64
CA LEU A 215 0.24 20.95 -28.65
C LEU A 215 -1.25 20.67 -28.81
N ARG A 216 -1.62 19.99 -29.87
CA ARG A 216 -2.95 19.40 -29.99
C ARG A 216 -2.96 18.07 -29.25
N VAL A 217 -3.78 17.95 -28.22
CA VAL A 217 -3.81 16.79 -27.32
C VAL A 217 -5.20 16.22 -27.20
N THR A 218 -5.28 14.95 -26.81
CA THR A 218 -6.51 14.33 -26.28
C THR A 218 -6.23 13.74 -24.91
N ASN A 219 -7.19 13.80 -24.01
CA ASN A 219 -7.08 13.19 -22.70
C ASN A 219 -7.28 11.67 -22.79
N LEU A 220 -6.63 10.91 -21.87
CA LEU A 220 -6.74 9.45 -21.83
C LEU A 220 -7.94 8.99 -20.96
N ALA A 221 -9.13 9.50 -21.26
CA ALA A 221 -10.36 9.30 -20.48
C ALA A 221 -10.74 7.82 -20.34
N GLU A 222 -10.58 7.02 -21.41
CA GLU A 222 -10.98 5.61 -21.41
C GLU A 222 -10.15 4.74 -20.46
N LYS A 223 -8.87 5.07 -20.27
CA LYS A 223 -7.93 4.30 -19.42
C LYS A 223 -8.06 4.63 -17.93
N ALA A 224 -8.80 5.68 -17.60
CA ALA A 224 -8.90 6.15 -16.23
C ALA A 224 -10.00 5.41 -15.43
N ARG A 225 -9.72 5.16 -14.15
CA ARG A 225 -10.70 4.54 -13.24
C ARG A 225 -11.91 5.45 -12.99
N ARG A 226 -11.68 6.76 -12.84
CA ARG A 226 -12.75 7.77 -12.79
C ARG A 226 -12.98 8.27 -14.21
N LYS A 227 -14.18 8.15 -14.68
CA LYS A 227 -14.58 8.57 -16.04
C LYS A 227 -14.64 10.09 -16.14
N ALA A 228 -14.18 10.60 -17.26
CA ALA A 228 -14.34 11.99 -17.68
C ALA A 228 -14.68 11.99 -19.18
N PRO A 229 -15.27 13.05 -19.72
CA PRO A 229 -15.47 13.19 -21.15
C PRO A 229 -14.15 13.11 -21.91
N ALA A 230 -14.18 12.53 -23.11
CA ALA A 230 -13.05 12.63 -24.04
C ALA A 230 -13.01 14.05 -24.61
N VAL A 231 -11.87 14.72 -24.45
CA VAL A 231 -11.66 16.11 -24.85
C VAL A 231 -10.43 16.21 -25.73
N THR A 232 -10.56 16.83 -26.90
CA THR A 232 -9.43 17.27 -27.71
C THR A 232 -9.28 18.77 -27.55
N ALA A 233 -8.06 19.24 -27.31
CA ALA A 233 -7.77 20.65 -27.09
C ALA A 233 -6.36 21.01 -27.57
N GLU A 234 -6.09 22.29 -27.66
CA GLU A 234 -4.75 22.84 -27.81
C GLU A 234 -4.25 23.32 -26.48
N LEU A 235 -2.97 23.06 -26.18
CA LEU A 235 -2.30 23.45 -24.94
C LEU A 235 -0.96 24.10 -25.27
N GLU A 236 -0.50 24.96 -24.34
CA GLU A 236 0.88 25.39 -24.31
C GLU A 236 1.79 24.23 -23.88
N PRO A 237 2.99 24.07 -24.45
CA PRO A 237 3.89 22.96 -24.10
C PRO A 237 4.50 23.07 -22.69
N THR A 238 4.48 24.25 -22.10
CA THR A 238 5.19 24.59 -20.85
C THR A 238 4.83 23.70 -19.68
N CYS A 239 3.56 23.24 -19.58
CA CYS A 239 3.08 22.39 -18.49
C CYS A 239 2.85 20.93 -18.90
N VAL A 240 3.33 20.52 -20.08
CA VAL A 240 3.12 19.17 -20.62
C VAL A 240 4.43 18.39 -20.61
N TYR A 241 4.51 17.34 -19.79
CA TYR A 241 5.72 16.56 -19.56
C TYR A 241 5.53 15.10 -19.99
N PRO A 242 6.59 14.41 -20.44
CA PRO A 242 6.52 12.96 -20.67
C PRO A 242 6.13 12.22 -19.37
N LEU A 243 5.12 11.37 -19.43
CA LEU A 243 4.69 10.53 -18.32
C LEU A 243 5.31 9.14 -18.47
N ILE A 244 6.06 8.71 -17.46
CA ILE A 244 6.60 7.36 -17.37
C ILE A 244 5.74 6.57 -16.39
N GLN A 245 5.19 5.46 -16.85
CA GLN A 245 4.44 4.50 -16.05
C GLN A 245 5.22 3.18 -15.92
N GLY A 246 4.86 2.32 -14.97
CA GLY A 246 5.53 1.03 -14.78
C GLY A 246 5.55 0.16 -16.05
N SER A 247 4.51 0.25 -16.90
CA SER A 247 4.44 -0.45 -18.20
C SER A 247 5.37 0.10 -19.28
N ASP A 248 5.94 1.28 -19.06
CA ASP A 248 6.86 1.93 -20.00
C ASP A 248 8.32 1.58 -19.73
N LEU A 249 8.57 0.88 -18.61
CA LEU A 249 9.86 0.41 -18.20
C LEU A 249 10.08 -1.03 -18.66
N SER A 250 11.18 -1.26 -19.33
CA SER A 250 11.70 -2.59 -19.63
C SER A 250 13.18 -2.63 -19.27
N GLN A 251 13.76 -3.83 -19.21
CA GLN A 251 15.18 -3.97 -18.88
C GLN A 251 16.01 -3.06 -19.80
N TRP A 252 16.69 -2.09 -19.16
CA TRP A 252 17.60 -1.12 -19.78
C TRP A 252 16.95 -0.15 -20.78
N SER A 253 15.62 -0.03 -20.82
CA SER A 253 14.95 0.96 -21.69
C SER A 253 13.69 1.55 -21.08
N VAL A 254 13.40 2.80 -21.47
CA VAL A 254 12.22 3.56 -21.07
C VAL A 254 11.57 4.12 -22.34
N ARG A 255 10.26 3.89 -22.52
CA ARG A 255 9.46 4.46 -23.62
C ARG A 255 8.19 5.08 -23.09
N SER A 256 8.18 6.38 -22.88
CA SER A 256 6.96 7.12 -22.54
C SER A 256 5.94 7.02 -23.68
N ARG A 257 4.72 6.62 -23.34
CA ARG A 257 3.57 6.50 -24.27
C ARG A 257 2.48 7.53 -24.00
N ALA A 258 2.62 8.27 -22.93
CA ALA A 258 1.65 9.26 -22.49
C ALA A 258 2.36 10.53 -22.02
N TRP A 259 1.59 11.58 -21.91
CA TRP A 259 2.04 12.88 -21.42
C TRP A 259 1.21 13.26 -20.19
N LEU A 260 1.76 14.11 -19.37
CA LEU A 260 1.14 14.61 -18.16
C LEU A 260 1.01 16.12 -18.24
N LEU A 261 -0.21 16.62 -18.04
CA LEU A 261 -0.43 18.03 -17.75
C LEU A 261 -0.10 18.26 -16.27
N CYS A 262 0.89 19.07 -16.00
CA CYS A 262 1.35 19.37 -14.64
C CYS A 262 1.53 20.87 -14.48
N PRO A 263 0.49 21.61 -14.05
CA PRO A 263 0.54 23.05 -13.87
C PRO A 263 1.26 23.44 -12.57
N HIS A 264 2.50 22.96 -12.40
CA HIS A 264 3.37 23.21 -11.27
C HIS A 264 4.76 23.61 -11.78
N THR A 265 5.46 24.42 -11.03
CA THR A 265 6.86 24.77 -11.26
C THR A 265 7.75 24.34 -10.11
N ALA A 266 9.05 24.48 -10.28
CA ALA A 266 10.02 24.22 -9.21
C ALA A 266 9.81 25.16 -8.00
N GLU A 267 9.34 26.37 -8.24
CA GLU A 267 9.03 27.38 -7.22
C GLU A 267 7.74 27.04 -6.47
N THR A 268 6.70 26.64 -7.19
CA THR A 268 5.39 26.33 -6.58
C THR A 268 5.37 24.98 -5.88
N LYS A 269 6.28 24.07 -6.22
CA LYS A 269 6.44 22.72 -5.61
C LYS A 269 5.14 21.91 -5.66
N ILE A 270 4.50 21.72 -4.49
CA ILE A 270 3.26 20.96 -4.33
C ILE A 270 1.99 21.76 -4.66
N TYR A 271 2.10 23.06 -4.79
CA TYR A 271 0.97 23.92 -5.15
C TYR A 271 0.91 24.13 -6.66
N PRO A 272 -0.28 24.15 -7.28
CA PRO A 272 -0.39 24.49 -8.69
C PRO A 272 -0.09 25.98 -8.90
N LEU A 273 0.17 26.37 -10.14
CA LEU A 273 0.20 27.76 -10.57
C LEU A 273 -1.11 28.45 -10.16
N ALA A 274 -1.02 29.71 -9.74
CA ALA A 274 -2.21 30.48 -9.40
C ALA A 274 -3.14 30.63 -10.62
N GLU A 275 -4.44 30.67 -10.36
CA GLU A 275 -5.43 30.80 -11.45
C GLU A 275 -5.19 32.03 -12.34
N ALA A 276 -4.79 33.15 -11.72
CA ALA A 276 -4.48 34.38 -12.45
C ALA A 276 -3.32 34.18 -13.42
N ASP A 277 -2.25 33.52 -12.99
CA ASP A 277 -1.06 33.24 -13.80
C ASP A 277 -1.40 32.28 -14.95
N LEU A 278 -2.17 31.21 -14.65
CA LEU A 278 -2.65 30.27 -15.68
C LEU A 278 -3.48 30.99 -16.75
N ARG A 279 -4.36 31.90 -16.32
CA ARG A 279 -5.24 32.64 -17.22
C ARG A 279 -4.47 33.63 -18.11
N GLN A 280 -3.44 34.25 -17.56
CA GLN A 280 -2.64 35.24 -18.26
C GLN A 280 -1.59 34.60 -19.16
N ASP A 281 -0.82 33.65 -18.64
CA ASP A 281 0.38 33.12 -19.28
C ASP A 281 0.12 31.82 -20.07
N LEU A 282 -0.91 31.07 -19.70
CA LEU A 282 -1.27 29.78 -20.26
C LEU A 282 -2.77 29.67 -20.54
N PRO A 283 -3.34 30.55 -21.38
CA PRO A 283 -4.79 30.64 -21.60
C PRO A 283 -5.41 29.38 -22.20
N LEU A 284 -4.70 28.62 -23.04
CA LEU A 284 -5.20 27.36 -23.60
C LEU A 284 -5.28 26.28 -22.54
N THR A 285 -4.26 26.19 -21.69
CA THR A 285 -4.23 25.28 -20.54
C THR A 285 -5.31 25.63 -19.54
N TYR A 286 -5.50 26.94 -19.25
CA TYR A 286 -6.60 27.40 -18.40
C TYR A 286 -7.97 27.01 -18.97
N ALA A 287 -8.20 27.27 -20.26
CA ALA A 287 -9.46 26.91 -20.92
C ALA A 287 -9.73 25.40 -20.92
N TYR A 288 -8.69 24.58 -20.98
CA TYR A 288 -8.80 23.12 -20.86
C TYR A 288 -9.19 22.68 -19.45
N LEU A 289 -8.57 23.25 -18.41
CA LEU A 289 -8.79 22.86 -17.01
C LEU A 289 -10.14 23.33 -16.45
N THR A 290 -10.77 24.31 -17.07
CA THR A 290 -12.08 24.87 -16.67
C THR A 290 -13.28 24.26 -17.39
N ARG A 291 -13.04 23.30 -18.28
CA ARG A 291 -14.09 22.51 -18.97
C ARG A 291 -14.62 21.40 -18.08
#